data_dfc4b9e0d4610c744af24fbf8f008aca
#
_entry.id   dfc4b9e0d4610c744af24fbf8f008aca
#
_cell.length_a   1.000
_cell.length_b   1.000
_cell.length_c   1.000
_cell.angle_alpha   90.00
_cell.angle_beta   90.00
_cell.angle_gamma   90.00
#
_symmetry.space_group_name_H-M   'P 1'
#
loop_
_entity.id
_entity.type
_entity.pdbx_description
1 polymer ?
#
loop_
_entity_poly.entity_id
_entity_poly.type
_entity_poly.pdbx_seq_one_letter_code
_entity_poly.pdbx_strand_id
1 'polypeptide(L)'
;YVHDQAVGMAPGTKDIINGNSAYFRKYSNNNPLIILLYFIYKIACSLGITDLIQVGRLFNASCIMGSLVLFYFAIQKLSKRETTGAKFVLLNLLFVPMIFMTSWVYTATICLPFIGGIMLCGANLIKNQSKKSIIINSAIIGVLSIVGYNIRPVVLILSIAGFICLFLWTVKDKKRLMKSALMVGICAVFALGSFVTTKALNNHYYTGSNGNFPLTHWIAMGLTENGMYDP
;
A
#
# COMPACT_ATOMS: atom_id res chain seq x y z
N TYR A 1 12.79 12.32 -6.65
CA TYR A 1 12.59 11.61 -7.92
C TYR A 1 11.13 11.29 -8.20
N VAL A 2 10.43 10.49 -7.35
CA VAL A 2 9.01 10.14 -7.59
C VAL A 2 8.11 11.36 -7.56
N HIS A 3 8.33 12.24 -6.58
CA HIS A 3 7.60 13.49 -6.45
C HIS A 3 7.83 14.42 -7.64
N ASP A 4 9.10 14.59 -8.06
CA ASP A 4 9.45 15.47 -9.19
C ASP A 4 8.82 14.99 -10.50
N GLN A 5 8.73 13.65 -10.70
CA GLN A 5 8.05 13.07 -11.85
C GLN A 5 6.54 13.34 -11.82
N ALA A 6 5.90 13.22 -10.65
CA ALA A 6 4.46 13.49 -10.51
C ALA A 6 4.14 14.99 -10.69
N VAL A 7 5.01 15.89 -10.23
CA VAL A 7 4.90 17.34 -10.48
C VAL A 7 5.03 17.65 -11.98
N GLY A 8 5.99 17.03 -12.67
CA GLY A 8 6.16 17.16 -14.11
C GLY A 8 4.97 16.65 -14.93
N MET A 9 4.15 15.76 -14.38
CA MET A 9 2.90 15.26 -14.97
C MET A 9 1.69 16.16 -14.73
N ALA A 10 1.81 17.22 -13.91
CA ALA A 10 0.73 18.16 -13.62
C ALA A 10 0.21 18.84 -14.91
N PRO A 11 -0.98 19.47 -14.89
CA PRO A 11 -1.75 19.83 -16.09
C PRO A 11 -0.93 20.54 -17.19
N GLY A 12 -0.87 19.95 -18.38
CA GLY A 12 -0.14 20.44 -19.54
C GLY A 12 0.99 19.56 -20.06
N THR A 13 1.46 18.57 -19.26
CA THR A 13 2.57 17.70 -19.62
C THR A 13 2.10 16.26 -19.94
N LYS A 14 1.26 16.11 -20.98
CA LYS A 14 0.84 14.79 -21.47
C LYS A 14 2.01 13.90 -21.90
N ASP A 15 3.14 14.49 -22.26
CA ASP A 15 4.29 13.78 -22.83
C ASP A 15 5.05 12.90 -21.83
N ILE A 16 4.94 13.20 -20.53
CA ILE A 16 5.64 12.42 -19.50
C ILE A 16 4.92 11.09 -19.20
N ILE A 17 3.58 11.09 -19.30
CA ILE A 17 2.76 9.87 -19.11
C ILE A 17 2.93 8.91 -20.29
N ASN A 18 3.24 9.41 -21.48
CA ASN A 18 3.40 8.61 -22.71
C ASN A 18 4.69 7.76 -22.75
N GLY A 19 5.36 7.55 -21.63
CA GLY A 19 6.42 6.55 -21.51
C GLY A 19 7.77 6.90 -22.16
N ASN A 20 7.94 8.12 -22.67
CA ASN A 20 9.22 8.58 -23.24
C ASN A 20 10.28 8.95 -22.19
N SER A 21 9.89 9.07 -20.91
CA SER A 21 10.82 9.35 -19.83
C SER A 21 11.69 8.12 -19.53
N ALA A 22 12.99 8.29 -19.55
CA ALA A 22 13.95 7.26 -19.15
C ALA A 22 13.69 6.75 -17.72
N TYR A 23 13.18 7.62 -16.85
CA TYR A 23 12.80 7.26 -15.49
C TYR A 23 11.69 6.21 -15.44
N PHE A 24 10.58 6.39 -16.17
CA PHE A 24 9.45 5.46 -16.18
C PHE A 24 9.85 4.08 -16.71
N ARG A 25 10.75 4.05 -17.70
CA ARG A 25 11.28 2.79 -18.23
C ARG A 25 12.16 2.07 -17.22
N LYS A 26 12.99 2.82 -16.49
CA LYS A 26 13.97 2.25 -15.55
C LYS A 26 13.32 1.84 -14.21
N TYR A 27 12.32 2.61 -13.73
CA TYR A 27 11.71 2.43 -12.41
C TYR A 27 10.19 2.26 -12.50
N SER A 28 9.73 1.35 -13.31
CA SER A 28 8.31 1.08 -13.54
C SER A 28 7.53 0.65 -12.28
N ASN A 29 8.23 0.11 -11.27
CA ASN A 29 7.67 -0.17 -9.96
C ASN A 29 7.13 1.07 -9.22
N ASN A 30 7.59 2.28 -9.59
CA ASN A 30 7.12 3.53 -9.00
C ASN A 30 5.92 4.14 -9.76
N ASN A 31 5.57 3.62 -10.95
CA ASN A 31 4.49 4.15 -11.76
C ASN A 31 3.15 4.24 -11.03
N PRO A 32 2.71 3.23 -10.24
CA PRO A 32 1.45 3.33 -9.51
C PRO A 32 1.41 4.47 -8.49
N LEU A 33 2.52 4.73 -7.82
CA LEU A 33 2.62 5.86 -6.90
C LEU A 33 2.58 7.21 -7.64
N ILE A 34 3.26 7.29 -8.78
CA ILE A 34 3.29 8.51 -9.60
C ILE A 34 1.89 8.81 -10.12
N ILE A 35 1.15 7.81 -10.60
CA ILE A 35 -0.24 7.96 -11.04
C ILE A 35 -1.14 8.45 -9.88
N LEU A 36 -0.98 7.88 -8.68
CA LEU A 36 -1.71 8.32 -7.49
C LEU A 36 -1.43 9.79 -7.17
N LEU A 37 -0.15 10.19 -7.13
CA LEU A 37 0.25 11.57 -6.89
C LEU A 37 -0.25 12.52 -7.98
N TYR A 38 -0.21 12.09 -9.25
CA TYR A 38 -0.75 12.86 -10.36
C TYR A 38 -2.22 13.22 -10.14
N PHE A 39 -3.05 12.27 -9.74
CA PHE A 39 -4.47 12.56 -9.45
C PHE A 39 -4.62 13.56 -8.30
N ILE A 40 -3.84 13.41 -7.23
CA ILE A 40 -3.86 14.31 -6.09
C ILE A 40 -3.46 15.72 -6.52
N TYR A 41 -2.39 15.85 -7.30
CA TYR A 41 -1.91 17.14 -7.79
C TYR A 41 -2.88 17.77 -8.79
N LYS A 42 -3.52 16.98 -9.64
CA LYS A 42 -4.57 17.45 -10.53
C LYS A 42 -5.75 18.06 -9.76
N ILE A 43 -6.17 17.42 -8.68
CA ILE A 43 -7.21 17.95 -7.78
C ILE A 43 -6.72 19.24 -7.11
N ALA A 44 -5.50 19.27 -6.58
CA ALA A 44 -4.92 20.45 -5.95
C ALA A 44 -4.87 21.65 -6.94
N CYS A 45 -4.41 21.42 -8.17
CA CYS A 45 -4.39 22.44 -9.21
C CYS A 45 -5.81 22.96 -9.55
N SER A 46 -6.81 22.09 -9.59
CA SER A 46 -8.21 22.50 -9.84
C SER A 46 -8.79 23.36 -8.70
N LEU A 47 -8.22 23.27 -7.50
CA LEU A 47 -8.53 24.11 -6.34
C LEU A 47 -7.66 25.38 -6.27
N GLY A 48 -6.82 25.64 -7.28
CA GLY A 48 -5.94 26.81 -7.32
C GLY A 48 -4.67 26.68 -6.46
N ILE A 49 -4.33 25.49 -5.95
CA ILE A 49 -3.13 25.25 -5.15
C ILE A 49 -1.95 25.02 -6.10
N THR A 50 -0.94 25.87 -6.02
CA THR A 50 0.24 25.85 -6.88
C THR A 50 1.46 25.17 -6.28
N ASP A 51 1.57 25.13 -4.94
CA ASP A 51 2.67 24.45 -4.23
C ASP A 51 2.41 22.94 -4.12
N LEU A 52 2.68 22.21 -5.20
CA LEU A 52 2.49 20.76 -5.26
C LEU A 52 3.46 19.99 -4.37
N ILE A 53 4.63 20.57 -4.02
CA ILE A 53 5.59 19.98 -3.07
C ILE A 53 4.94 19.88 -1.70
N GLN A 54 4.34 20.96 -1.26
CA GLN A 54 3.64 20.98 0.04
C GLN A 54 2.41 20.06 0.04
N VAL A 55 1.67 19.98 -1.06
CA VAL A 55 0.56 19.03 -1.21
C VAL A 55 1.06 17.58 -1.05
N GLY A 56 2.17 17.22 -1.69
CA GLY A 56 2.76 15.89 -1.56
C GLY A 56 3.20 15.57 -0.12
N ARG A 57 3.82 16.53 0.57
CA ARG A 57 4.20 16.39 1.99
C ARG A 57 3.00 16.22 2.91
N LEU A 58 1.95 17.03 2.73
CA LEU A 58 0.70 16.93 3.49
C LEU A 58 0.01 15.59 3.26
N PHE A 59 -0.03 15.12 2.01
CA PHE A 59 -0.56 13.80 1.69
C PHE A 59 0.23 12.70 2.39
N ASN A 60 1.56 12.73 2.31
CA ASN A 60 2.43 11.76 2.98
C ASN A 60 2.25 11.77 4.50
N ALA A 61 2.22 12.96 5.12
CA ALA A 61 1.95 13.10 6.55
C ALA A 61 0.57 12.55 6.92
N SER A 62 -0.46 12.80 6.10
CA SER A 62 -1.81 12.25 6.29
C SER A 62 -1.82 10.72 6.22
N CYS A 63 -1.03 10.12 5.32
CA CYS A 63 -0.86 8.66 5.26
C CYS A 63 -0.24 8.11 6.54
N ILE A 64 0.80 8.74 7.06
CA ILE A 64 1.45 8.34 8.32
C ILE A 64 0.46 8.45 9.49
N MET A 65 -0.18 9.60 9.65
CA MET A 65 -1.14 9.83 10.75
C MET A 65 -2.35 8.89 10.65
N GLY A 66 -2.92 8.73 9.45
CA GLY A 66 -4.03 7.80 9.20
C GLY A 66 -3.64 6.36 9.52
N SER A 67 -2.42 5.95 9.21
CA SER A 67 -1.92 4.62 9.56
C SER A 67 -1.82 4.40 11.07
N LEU A 68 -1.35 5.39 11.83
CA LEU A 68 -1.30 5.30 13.29
C LEU A 68 -2.69 5.12 13.90
N VAL A 69 -3.69 5.81 13.36
CA VAL A 69 -5.10 5.63 13.79
C VAL A 69 -5.60 4.22 13.47
N LEU A 70 -5.31 3.70 12.28
CA LEU A 70 -5.69 2.33 11.89
C LEU A 70 -5.00 1.28 12.78
N PHE A 71 -3.70 1.45 13.03
CA PHE A 71 -2.96 0.57 13.94
C PHE A 71 -3.47 0.65 15.37
N TYR A 72 -3.78 1.85 15.88
CA TYR A 72 -4.41 2.03 17.18
C TYR A 72 -5.65 1.15 17.32
N PHE A 73 -6.60 1.28 16.39
CA PHE A 73 -7.84 0.50 16.45
C PHE A 73 -7.61 -1.00 16.26
N ALA A 74 -6.68 -1.40 15.39
CA ALA A 74 -6.34 -2.82 15.17
C ALA A 74 -5.76 -3.45 16.45
N ILE A 75 -4.78 -2.79 17.05
CA ILE A 75 -4.10 -3.26 18.28
C ILE A 75 -5.07 -3.26 19.45
N GLN A 76 -5.90 -2.20 19.57
CA GLN A 76 -6.89 -2.09 20.64
C GLN A 76 -7.92 -3.22 20.58
N LYS A 77 -8.34 -3.61 19.36
CA LYS A 77 -9.26 -4.76 19.19
C LYS A 77 -8.62 -6.10 19.53
N LEU A 78 -7.35 -6.30 19.26
CA LEU A 78 -6.64 -7.55 19.52
C LEU A 78 -6.18 -7.67 20.96
N SER A 79 -5.87 -6.55 21.61
CA SER A 79 -5.40 -6.52 22.98
C SER A 79 -6.55 -6.73 23.99
N LYS A 80 -6.21 -7.31 25.13
CA LYS A 80 -7.09 -7.37 26.32
C LYS A 80 -7.00 -6.10 27.19
N ARG A 81 -5.94 -5.27 26.97
CA ARG A 81 -5.69 -4.06 27.77
C ARG A 81 -6.08 -2.82 26.97
N GLU A 82 -6.90 -1.97 27.55
CA GLU A 82 -7.42 -0.75 26.91
C GLU A 82 -6.35 0.27 26.54
N THR A 83 -5.19 0.25 27.19
CA THR A 83 -4.10 1.22 26.94
C THR A 83 -3.09 0.79 25.90
N THR A 84 -3.17 -0.44 25.34
CA THR A 84 -2.12 -0.98 24.45
C THR A 84 -2.02 -0.19 23.15
N GLY A 85 -3.16 0.15 22.55
CA GLY A 85 -3.19 0.98 21.33
C GLY A 85 -2.58 2.38 21.55
N ALA A 86 -2.91 3.01 22.67
CA ALA A 86 -2.36 4.33 23.01
C ALA A 86 -0.84 4.28 23.23
N LYS A 87 -0.34 3.26 23.93
CA LYS A 87 1.12 3.05 24.12
C LYS A 87 1.84 2.86 22.79
N PHE A 88 1.24 2.10 21.86
CA PHE A 88 1.80 1.94 20.52
C PHE A 88 1.92 3.28 19.77
N VAL A 89 0.85 4.08 19.78
CA VAL A 89 0.86 5.40 19.13
C VAL A 89 1.91 6.31 19.78
N LEU A 90 1.97 6.34 21.11
CA LEU A 90 2.95 7.15 21.84
C LEU A 90 4.39 6.77 21.48
N LEU A 91 4.70 5.47 21.43
CA LEU A 91 6.03 4.99 21.01
C LEU A 91 6.38 5.42 19.59
N ASN A 92 5.41 5.39 18.66
CA ASN A 92 5.64 5.84 17.28
C ASN A 92 5.82 7.36 17.19
N LEU A 93 5.11 8.15 17.99
CA LEU A 93 5.30 9.61 18.05
C LEU A 93 6.66 10.00 18.64
N LEU A 94 7.21 9.18 19.53
CA LEU A 94 8.56 9.36 20.06
C LEU A 94 9.67 8.87 19.10
N PHE A 95 9.28 8.13 18.06
CA PHE A 95 10.23 7.62 17.07
C PHE A 95 10.57 8.72 16.05
N VAL A 96 11.60 9.49 16.37
CA VAL A 96 12.05 10.64 15.60
C VAL A 96 12.21 10.40 14.09
N PRO A 97 12.75 9.25 13.62
CA PRO A 97 12.83 8.97 12.17
C PRO A 97 11.47 9.01 11.47
N MET A 98 10.38 8.61 12.13
CA MET A 98 9.03 8.64 11.57
C MET A 98 8.57 10.08 11.30
N ILE A 99 8.94 11.02 12.18
CA ILE A 99 8.64 12.45 12.03
C ILE A 99 9.38 13.01 10.81
N PHE A 100 10.67 12.70 10.66
CA PHE A 100 11.43 13.12 9.48
C PHE A 100 10.88 12.58 8.17
N MET A 101 10.36 11.34 8.18
CA MET A 101 9.75 10.73 7.00
C MET A 101 8.49 11.47 6.50
N THR A 102 7.85 12.33 7.30
CA THR A 102 6.72 13.16 6.84
C THR A 102 7.11 14.13 5.73
N SER A 103 8.36 14.60 5.73
CA SER A 103 8.87 15.56 4.74
C SER A 103 9.21 14.94 3.38
N TRP A 104 9.24 13.61 3.28
CA TRP A 104 9.70 12.88 2.09
C TRP A 104 8.59 11.98 1.55
N VAL A 105 8.11 12.28 0.36
CA VAL A 105 7.11 11.45 -0.32
C VAL A 105 7.77 10.15 -0.79
N TYR A 106 7.49 9.04 -0.09
CA TYR A 106 8.13 7.77 -0.36
C TYR A 106 7.14 6.60 -0.30
N THR A 107 7.38 5.55 -1.10
CA THR A 107 6.51 4.37 -1.16
C THR A 107 6.31 3.70 0.19
N ALA A 108 7.35 3.71 1.06
CA ALA A 108 7.28 3.06 2.37
C ALA A 108 6.28 3.71 3.32
N THR A 109 6.16 5.03 3.30
CA THR A 109 5.23 5.78 4.15
C THR A 109 3.80 5.75 3.60
N ILE A 110 3.67 5.85 2.27
CA ILE A 110 2.37 5.81 1.60
C ILE A 110 1.74 4.41 1.64
N CYS A 111 2.51 3.33 1.79
CA CYS A 111 1.95 1.99 1.94
C CYS A 111 1.41 1.70 3.35
N LEU A 112 1.77 2.48 4.39
CA LEU A 112 1.37 2.23 5.77
C LEU A 112 -0.15 2.18 6.01
N PRO A 113 -0.99 3.07 5.43
CA PRO A 113 -2.44 2.98 5.59
C PRO A 113 -3.03 1.67 5.08
N PHE A 114 -2.47 1.10 3.98
CA PHE A 114 -2.90 -0.20 3.46
C PHE A 114 -2.59 -1.31 4.46
N ILE A 115 -1.39 -1.29 5.05
CA ILE A 115 -0.97 -2.22 6.10
C ILE A 115 -1.90 -2.09 7.32
N GLY A 116 -2.13 -0.87 7.80
CA GLY A 116 -3.01 -0.59 8.93
C GLY A 116 -4.46 -1.04 8.68
N GLY A 117 -4.98 -0.79 7.47
CA GLY A 117 -6.31 -1.23 7.05
C GLY A 117 -6.45 -2.74 7.00
N ILE A 118 -5.46 -3.46 6.46
CA ILE A 118 -5.43 -4.93 6.43
C ILE A 118 -5.41 -5.50 7.86
N MET A 119 -4.58 -4.93 8.74
CA MET A 119 -4.53 -5.35 10.14
C MET A 119 -5.85 -5.09 10.88
N LEU A 120 -6.49 -3.94 10.66
CA LEU A 120 -7.78 -3.62 11.28
C LEU A 120 -8.89 -4.56 10.79
N CYS A 121 -8.94 -4.82 9.48
CA CYS A 121 -9.89 -5.78 8.92
C CYS A 121 -9.63 -7.21 9.43
N GLY A 122 -8.36 -7.62 9.54
CA GLY A 122 -7.98 -8.89 10.17
C GLY A 122 -8.43 -8.98 11.63
N ALA A 123 -8.22 -7.94 12.41
CA ALA A 123 -8.70 -7.86 13.79
C ALA A 123 -10.23 -7.94 13.88
N ASN A 124 -10.96 -7.31 12.95
CA ASN A 124 -12.41 -7.44 12.85
C ASN A 124 -12.85 -8.89 12.58
N LEU A 125 -12.18 -9.59 11.66
CA LEU A 125 -12.48 -10.98 11.32
C LEU A 125 -12.26 -11.94 12.50
N ILE A 126 -11.23 -11.68 13.32
CA ILE A 126 -10.96 -12.47 14.52
C ILE A 126 -12.06 -12.26 15.58
N LYS A 127 -12.52 -11.04 15.77
CA LYS A 127 -13.52 -10.68 16.80
C LYS A 127 -14.96 -10.92 16.39
N ASN A 128 -15.30 -10.70 15.13
CA ASN A 128 -16.67 -10.80 14.62
C ASN A 128 -16.72 -11.65 13.34
N GLN A 129 -17.21 -12.87 13.47
CA GLN A 129 -17.34 -13.84 12.38
C GLN A 129 -18.77 -13.91 11.80
N SER A 130 -19.56 -12.82 11.88
CA SER A 130 -20.83 -12.73 11.17
C SER A 130 -20.62 -12.74 9.65
N LYS A 131 -21.58 -13.29 8.88
CA LYS A 131 -21.49 -13.34 7.42
C LYS A 131 -21.18 -11.98 6.81
N LYS A 132 -21.86 -10.92 7.26
CA LYS A 132 -21.64 -9.54 6.79
C LYS A 132 -20.21 -9.08 7.07
N SER A 133 -19.68 -9.32 8.29
CA SER A 133 -18.31 -8.97 8.66
C SER A 133 -17.28 -9.71 7.80
N ILE A 134 -17.49 -11.00 7.55
CA ILE A 134 -16.61 -11.81 6.70
C ILE A 134 -16.56 -11.22 5.28
N ILE A 135 -17.70 -10.97 4.66
CA ILE A 135 -17.76 -10.46 3.28
C ILE A 135 -17.04 -9.10 3.19
N ILE A 136 -17.42 -8.15 4.04
CA ILE A 136 -16.90 -6.77 3.96
C ILE A 136 -15.41 -6.74 4.24
N ASN A 137 -14.94 -7.32 5.35
CA ASN A 137 -13.53 -7.22 5.72
C ASN A 137 -12.63 -8.02 4.77
N SER A 138 -13.07 -9.19 4.28
CA SER A 138 -12.29 -9.95 3.29
C SER A 138 -12.21 -9.23 1.94
N ALA A 139 -13.29 -8.58 1.49
CA ALA A 139 -13.27 -7.76 0.29
C ALA A 139 -12.30 -6.59 0.42
N ILE A 140 -12.35 -5.86 1.55
CA ILE A 140 -11.44 -4.75 1.82
C ILE A 140 -9.98 -5.23 1.86
N ILE A 141 -9.68 -6.35 2.53
CA ILE A 141 -8.32 -6.93 2.54
C ILE A 141 -7.87 -7.23 1.12
N GLY A 142 -8.72 -7.84 0.27
CA GLY A 142 -8.38 -8.14 -1.12
C GLY A 142 -7.99 -6.89 -1.91
N VAL A 143 -8.79 -5.84 -1.84
CA VAL A 143 -8.53 -4.56 -2.52
C VAL A 143 -7.25 -3.91 -1.98
N LEU A 144 -7.13 -3.75 -0.67
CA LEU A 144 -5.98 -3.08 -0.04
C LEU A 144 -4.67 -3.84 -0.30
N SER A 145 -4.72 -5.18 -0.36
CA SER A 145 -3.54 -6.01 -0.64
C SER A 145 -2.96 -5.73 -2.02
N ILE A 146 -3.80 -5.60 -3.05
CA ILE A 146 -3.34 -5.39 -4.42
C ILE A 146 -3.02 -3.92 -4.70
N VAL A 147 -3.85 -3.00 -4.23
CA VAL A 147 -3.54 -1.57 -4.37
C VAL A 147 -2.24 -1.24 -3.63
N GLY A 148 -2.09 -1.74 -2.41
CA GLY A 148 -0.87 -1.58 -1.64
C GLY A 148 0.33 -2.29 -2.27
N TYR A 149 0.16 -3.51 -2.84
CA TYR A 149 1.21 -4.23 -3.58
C TYR A 149 1.75 -3.41 -4.75
N ASN A 150 0.88 -2.74 -5.50
CA ASN A 150 1.30 -1.91 -6.62
C ASN A 150 2.13 -0.68 -6.17
N ILE A 151 1.95 -0.21 -4.93
CA ILE A 151 2.78 0.85 -4.35
C ILE A 151 4.06 0.25 -3.77
N ARG A 152 3.93 -0.86 -3.01
CA ARG A 152 5.05 -1.59 -2.41
C ARG A 152 4.73 -3.06 -2.16
N PRO A 153 5.50 -4.00 -2.72
CA PRO A 153 5.23 -5.44 -2.62
C PRO A 153 5.12 -5.99 -1.19
N VAL A 154 5.74 -5.34 -0.21
CA VAL A 154 5.68 -5.75 1.20
C VAL A 154 4.26 -5.83 1.77
N VAL A 155 3.32 -5.06 1.22
CA VAL A 155 1.91 -5.10 1.64
C VAL A 155 1.28 -6.47 1.38
N LEU A 156 1.61 -7.10 0.25
CA LEU A 156 1.11 -8.45 -0.08
C LEU A 156 1.70 -9.51 0.87
N ILE A 157 2.95 -9.36 1.28
CA ILE A 157 3.61 -10.27 2.22
C ILE A 157 2.83 -10.32 3.55
N LEU A 158 2.40 -9.16 4.05
CA LEU A 158 1.57 -9.10 5.26
C LEU A 158 0.26 -9.86 5.09
N SER A 159 -0.41 -9.70 3.95
CA SER A 159 -1.67 -10.39 3.68
C SER A 159 -1.49 -11.91 3.63
N ILE A 160 -0.44 -12.38 2.97
CA ILE A 160 -0.09 -13.81 2.90
C ILE A 160 0.21 -14.35 4.32
N ALA A 161 1.02 -13.65 5.09
CA ALA A 161 1.32 -14.02 6.47
C ALA A 161 0.05 -14.09 7.33
N GLY A 162 -0.84 -13.10 7.20
CA GLY A 162 -2.13 -13.09 7.88
C GLY A 162 -3.02 -14.29 7.52
N PHE A 163 -3.06 -14.70 6.25
CA PHE A 163 -3.80 -15.89 5.83
C PHE A 163 -3.17 -17.19 6.33
N ILE A 164 -1.85 -17.30 6.36
CA ILE A 164 -1.16 -18.46 6.95
C ILE A 164 -1.53 -18.57 8.43
N CYS A 165 -1.45 -17.48 9.19
CA CYS A 165 -1.82 -17.45 10.59
C CYS A 165 -3.30 -17.84 10.80
N LEU A 166 -4.19 -17.31 9.97
CA LEU A 166 -5.62 -17.65 10.02
C LEU A 166 -5.85 -19.13 9.72
N PHE A 167 -5.20 -19.69 8.73
CA PHE A 167 -5.28 -21.10 8.37
C PHE A 167 -4.81 -21.98 9.52
N LEU A 168 -3.63 -21.72 10.08
CA LEU A 168 -3.09 -22.49 11.21
C LEU A 168 -4.01 -22.45 12.43
N TRP A 169 -4.66 -21.30 12.67
CA TRP A 169 -5.61 -21.16 13.78
C TRP A 169 -6.92 -21.93 13.56
N THR A 170 -7.32 -22.13 12.31
CA THR A 170 -8.64 -22.70 11.97
C THR A 170 -8.61 -24.18 11.55
N VAL A 171 -7.43 -24.72 11.22
CA VAL A 171 -7.27 -26.07 10.64
C VAL A 171 -7.85 -27.20 11.50
N LYS A 172 -7.87 -27.02 12.83
CA LYS A 172 -8.40 -28.03 13.77
C LYS A 172 -9.92 -28.05 13.93
N ASP A 173 -10.62 -27.05 13.38
CA ASP A 173 -12.08 -26.91 13.49
C ASP A 173 -12.71 -26.79 12.09
N LYS A 174 -13.44 -27.82 11.67
CA LYS A 174 -14.07 -27.90 10.34
C LYS A 174 -14.99 -26.70 10.03
N LYS A 175 -15.73 -26.21 11.04
CA LYS A 175 -16.61 -25.03 10.85
C LYS A 175 -15.80 -23.75 10.64
N ARG A 176 -14.69 -23.59 11.37
CA ARG A 176 -13.77 -22.46 11.21
C ARG A 176 -13.03 -22.55 9.87
N LEU A 177 -12.61 -23.76 9.49
CA LEU A 177 -11.94 -23.99 8.21
C LEU A 177 -12.82 -23.56 7.02
N MET A 178 -14.12 -23.91 7.04
CA MET A 178 -15.05 -23.47 5.99
C MET A 178 -15.22 -21.96 5.93
N LYS A 179 -15.30 -21.28 7.08
CA LYS A 179 -15.33 -19.80 7.13
C LYS A 179 -14.03 -19.19 6.61
N SER A 180 -12.87 -19.76 6.94
CA SER A 180 -11.59 -19.31 6.44
C SER A 180 -11.45 -19.47 4.93
N ALA A 181 -11.91 -20.58 4.39
CA ALA A 181 -11.96 -20.81 2.95
C ALA A 181 -12.83 -19.75 2.25
N LEU A 182 -13.98 -19.40 2.83
CA LEU A 182 -14.83 -18.33 2.33
C LEU A 182 -14.10 -16.96 2.38
N MET A 183 -13.41 -16.65 3.48
CA MET A 183 -12.63 -15.40 3.61
C MET A 183 -11.55 -15.31 2.52
N VAL A 184 -10.79 -16.39 2.32
CA VAL A 184 -9.73 -16.46 1.29
C VAL A 184 -10.34 -16.33 -0.11
N GLY A 185 -11.44 -17.02 -0.39
CA GLY A 185 -12.12 -16.95 -1.69
C GLY A 185 -12.61 -15.54 -2.02
N ILE A 186 -13.27 -14.86 -1.09
CA ILE A 186 -13.72 -13.48 -1.27
C ILE A 186 -12.50 -12.54 -1.47
N CYS A 187 -11.46 -12.68 -0.63
CA CYS A 187 -10.25 -11.89 -0.77
C CYS A 187 -9.60 -12.09 -2.15
N ALA A 188 -9.51 -13.33 -2.63
CA ALA A 188 -8.93 -13.64 -3.93
C ALA A 188 -9.73 -13.01 -5.08
N VAL A 189 -11.05 -13.04 -5.05
CA VAL A 189 -11.90 -12.41 -6.06
C VAL A 189 -11.66 -10.90 -6.13
N PHE A 190 -11.67 -10.23 -4.98
CA PHE A 190 -11.43 -8.79 -4.93
C PHE A 190 -9.98 -8.43 -5.26
N ALA A 191 -9.01 -9.27 -4.89
CA ALA A 191 -7.61 -9.12 -5.28
C ALA A 191 -7.44 -9.23 -6.80
N LEU A 192 -8.05 -10.22 -7.45
CA LEU A 192 -8.02 -10.37 -8.91
C LEU A 192 -8.67 -9.17 -9.60
N GLY A 193 -9.84 -8.72 -9.14
CA GLY A 193 -10.49 -7.52 -9.67
C GLY A 193 -9.59 -6.28 -9.55
N SER A 194 -8.97 -6.07 -8.40
CA SER A 194 -8.04 -4.95 -8.18
C SER A 194 -6.77 -5.07 -9.04
N PHE A 195 -6.27 -6.28 -9.26
CA PHE A 195 -5.13 -6.52 -10.14
C PHE A 195 -5.45 -6.14 -11.59
N VAL A 196 -6.61 -6.57 -12.10
CA VAL A 196 -7.05 -6.24 -13.47
C VAL A 196 -7.23 -4.73 -13.62
N THR A 197 -7.90 -4.06 -12.67
CA THR A 197 -8.11 -2.61 -12.73
C THR A 197 -6.80 -1.82 -12.66
N THR A 198 -5.88 -2.17 -11.77
CA THR A 198 -4.57 -1.52 -11.69
C THR A 198 -3.72 -1.76 -12.93
N LYS A 199 -3.77 -2.96 -13.51
CA LYS A 199 -3.08 -3.25 -14.78
C LYS A 199 -3.66 -2.43 -15.93
N ALA A 200 -4.99 -2.31 -16.00
CA ALA A 200 -5.66 -1.49 -17.02
C ALA A 200 -5.30 -0.01 -16.87
N LEU A 201 -5.28 0.52 -15.64
CA LEU A 201 -4.86 1.89 -15.35
C LEU A 201 -3.40 2.13 -15.77
N ASN A 202 -2.50 1.24 -15.39
CA ASN A 202 -1.10 1.35 -15.76
C ASN A 202 -0.92 1.35 -17.28
N ASN A 203 -1.62 0.47 -18.01
CA ASN A 203 -1.56 0.40 -19.46
C ASN A 203 -2.16 1.66 -20.14
N HIS A 204 -3.16 2.29 -19.51
CA HIS A 204 -3.75 3.50 -20.04
C HIS A 204 -2.82 4.72 -19.91
N TYR A 205 -2.13 4.83 -18.78
CA TYR A 205 -1.24 5.96 -18.49
C TYR A 205 0.21 5.73 -18.92
N TYR A 206 0.60 4.49 -19.17
CA TYR A 206 1.94 4.10 -19.53
C TYR A 206 1.97 3.22 -20.78
N THR A 207 2.28 3.82 -21.91
CA THR A 207 2.36 3.14 -23.22
C THR A 207 3.79 2.75 -23.62
N GLY A 208 4.79 2.97 -22.76
CA GLY A 208 6.19 2.67 -23.07
C GLY A 208 6.53 1.18 -22.99
N SER A 209 7.55 0.76 -23.76
CA SER A 209 8.09 -0.59 -23.71
C SER A 209 8.59 -0.94 -22.30
N ASN A 210 8.25 -2.14 -21.84
CA ASN A 210 8.61 -2.68 -20.53
C ASN A 210 10.12 -2.82 -20.38
N GLY A 211 10.79 -1.78 -19.92
CA GLY A 211 12.19 -1.83 -19.49
C GLY A 211 12.31 -2.18 -18.00
N ASN A 212 11.43 -3.05 -17.50
CA ASN A 212 11.47 -3.47 -16.10
C ASN A 212 12.74 -4.22 -15.81
N PHE A 213 13.41 -3.87 -14.73
CA PHE A 213 14.43 -4.75 -14.18
C PHE A 213 13.79 -6.12 -13.89
N PRO A 214 14.38 -7.22 -14.39
CA PRO A 214 13.88 -8.55 -14.09
C PRO A 214 13.89 -8.80 -12.58
N LEU A 215 13.02 -9.69 -12.09
CA LEU A 215 12.95 -10.05 -10.67
C LEU A 215 14.33 -10.47 -10.12
N THR A 216 15.14 -11.13 -10.95
CA THR A 216 16.53 -11.54 -10.66
C THR A 216 17.44 -10.37 -10.31
N HIS A 217 17.19 -9.18 -10.85
CA HIS A 217 17.95 -7.96 -10.52
C HIS A 217 17.82 -7.58 -9.03
N TRP A 218 16.61 -7.66 -8.50
CA TRP A 218 16.35 -7.36 -7.08
C TRP A 218 16.97 -8.40 -6.14
N ILE A 219 17.01 -9.65 -6.58
CA ILE A 219 17.69 -10.74 -5.86
C ILE A 219 19.20 -10.50 -5.89
N ALA A 220 19.76 -10.18 -7.07
CA ALA A 220 21.18 -9.89 -7.22
C ALA A 220 21.63 -8.71 -6.36
N MET A 221 20.84 -7.61 -6.30
CA MET A 221 21.13 -6.48 -5.41
C MET A 221 21.17 -6.89 -3.92
N GLY A 222 20.32 -7.82 -3.50
CA GLY A 222 20.33 -8.33 -2.12
C GLY A 222 21.53 -9.24 -1.80
N LEU A 223 22.24 -9.72 -2.81
CA LEU A 223 23.43 -10.59 -2.68
C LEU A 223 24.74 -9.80 -2.76
N THR A 224 24.72 -8.53 -3.14
CA THR A 224 25.92 -7.66 -3.15
C THR A 224 26.21 -7.14 -1.75
N GLU A 225 27.48 -7.04 -1.38
CA GLU A 225 27.91 -6.62 -0.03
C GLU A 225 27.33 -5.27 0.41
N ASN A 226 27.06 -4.38 -0.53
CA ASN A 226 26.55 -3.03 -0.25
C ASN A 226 25.07 -2.86 -0.62
N GLY A 227 24.38 -3.91 -1.12
CA GLY A 227 23.01 -3.80 -1.61
C GLY A 227 22.84 -2.80 -2.77
N MET A 228 23.93 -2.38 -3.40
CA MET A 228 23.94 -1.44 -4.51
C MET A 228 24.05 -2.17 -5.85
N TYR A 229 23.46 -1.55 -6.87
CA TYR A 229 23.65 -1.99 -8.25
C TYR A 229 25.08 -1.67 -8.68
N ASP A 230 25.85 -2.73 -8.98
CA ASP A 230 27.12 -2.63 -9.67
C ASP A 230 26.86 -2.89 -11.16
N PRO A 231 27.09 -1.89 -12.05
CA PRO A 231 26.75 -1.99 -13.48
C PRO A 231 27.60 -2.97 -14.26
#